data_3dc363b161ff710ef7a3f22f893b06f4
#
_entry.id   3dc363b161ff710ef7a3f22f893b06f4
#
_cell.length_a   1.000
_cell.length_b   1.000
_cell.length_c   1.000
_cell.angle_alpha   90.00
_cell.angle_beta   90.00
_cell.angle_gamma   90.00
#
_symmetry.space_group_name_H-M   'P 1'
#
loop_
_entity.id
_entity.type
_entity.pdbx_description
1 polymer ?
#
loop_
_entity_poly.entity_id
_entity_poly.type
_entity_poly.pdbx_seq_one_letter_code
_entity_poly.pdbx_strand_id
1 'polypeptide(L)'
;DSAVEFALNAGFKLLLLDGTGDNVSLSAELNTQPQFGLLSDTVLALRARKKEEALMLIYSGGVRSGTDAARLIALGASVVVYGVTGALAMGGQITKKGLQWHSDRSQEERAQGLAAILKANAGEASMMARCTGKTRLHNLEPEDLRCVTLATSIVTGIPVPGYNVKAGAATA
;
A
#
# COMPACT_ATOMS: atom_id res chain seq x y z
N ASP A 1 0.09 3.56 -17.64
CA ASP A 1 0.81 4.62 -18.37
C ASP A 1 -0.06 5.85 -18.67
N SER A 2 -1.26 5.71 -19.22
CA SER A 2 -2.13 6.83 -19.59
C SER A 2 -2.57 7.69 -18.40
N ALA A 3 -2.89 7.09 -17.25
CA ALA A 3 -3.29 7.81 -16.04
C ALA A 3 -2.15 8.65 -15.45
N VAL A 4 -0.92 8.13 -15.44
CA VAL A 4 0.27 8.85 -15.00
C VAL A 4 0.54 10.05 -15.92
N GLU A 5 0.48 9.83 -17.22
CA GLU A 5 0.68 10.88 -18.21
C GLU A 5 -0.38 11.99 -18.09
N PHE A 6 -1.64 11.60 -17.96
CA PHE A 6 -2.72 12.55 -17.72
C PHE A 6 -2.49 13.37 -16.44
N ALA A 7 -2.13 12.72 -15.33
CA ALA A 7 -1.90 13.39 -14.06
C ALA A 7 -0.74 14.41 -14.16
N LEU A 8 0.35 14.03 -14.82
CA LEU A 8 1.50 14.91 -15.03
C LEU A 8 1.16 16.11 -15.91
N ASN A 9 0.47 15.88 -17.03
CA ASN A 9 0.08 16.92 -18.00
C ASN A 9 -0.95 17.90 -17.39
N ALA A 10 -1.87 17.39 -16.57
CA ALA A 10 -2.84 18.21 -15.87
C ALA A 10 -2.26 18.96 -14.65
N GLY A 11 -0.99 18.73 -14.31
CA GLY A 11 -0.30 19.40 -13.20
C GLY A 11 -0.71 18.92 -11.81
N PHE A 12 -1.34 17.75 -11.70
CA PHE A 12 -1.62 17.14 -10.39
C PHE A 12 -0.33 16.88 -9.62
N LYS A 13 -0.42 16.92 -8.29
CA LYS A 13 0.68 16.63 -7.36
C LYS A 13 0.46 15.34 -6.56
N LEU A 14 -0.77 14.85 -6.57
CA LEU A 14 -1.21 13.67 -5.84
C LEU A 14 -1.89 12.70 -6.81
N LEU A 15 -1.61 11.42 -6.65
CA LEU A 15 -2.28 10.35 -7.37
C LEU A 15 -2.69 9.26 -6.37
N LEU A 16 -3.99 9.02 -6.25
CA LEU A 16 -4.52 7.91 -5.46
C LEU A 16 -4.58 6.65 -6.33
N LEU A 17 -3.93 5.61 -5.87
CA LEU A 17 -3.92 4.28 -6.46
C LEU A 17 -4.84 3.37 -5.62
N ASP A 18 -5.96 2.96 -6.20
CA ASP A 18 -6.89 2.04 -5.56
C ASP A 18 -6.55 0.59 -5.93
N GLY A 19 -5.88 -0.10 -5.01
CA GLY A 19 -5.52 -1.51 -5.14
C GLY A 19 -6.66 -2.49 -4.82
N THR A 20 -7.87 -2.00 -4.52
CA THR A 20 -9.02 -2.87 -4.25
C THR A 20 -9.72 -3.36 -5.54
N GLY A 21 -9.38 -2.79 -6.69
CA GLY A 21 -10.03 -3.03 -7.96
C GLY A 21 -11.33 -2.22 -8.12
N ASP A 22 -12.14 -2.58 -9.11
CA ASP A 22 -13.36 -1.83 -9.50
C ASP A 22 -14.49 -1.84 -8.46
N ASN A 23 -14.29 -2.48 -7.31
CA ASN A 23 -15.30 -2.62 -6.28
C ASN A 23 -15.11 -1.58 -5.16
N VAL A 24 -15.99 -0.63 -5.13
CA VAL A 24 -16.04 0.48 -4.18
C VAL A 24 -16.46 0.06 -2.75
N SER A 25 -16.77 -1.21 -2.50
CA SER A 25 -17.24 -1.64 -1.18
C SER A 25 -16.07 -2.08 -0.28
N LEU A 26 -16.10 -1.66 0.98
CA LEU A 26 -15.17 -2.12 2.02
C LEU A 26 -15.12 -3.66 2.15
N SER A 27 -16.18 -4.37 1.78
CA SER A 27 -16.18 -5.82 1.72
C SER A 27 -15.38 -6.39 0.55
N ALA A 28 -15.17 -5.63 -0.51
CA ALA A 28 -14.33 -6.04 -1.62
C ALA A 28 -12.85 -6.09 -1.22
N GLU A 29 -12.40 -5.17 -0.37
CA GLU A 29 -11.03 -5.17 0.18
C GLU A 29 -10.67 -6.48 0.92
N LEU A 30 -11.68 -7.18 1.46
CA LEU A 30 -11.49 -8.46 2.14
C LEU A 30 -11.51 -9.65 1.19
N ASN A 31 -12.19 -9.54 0.07
CA ASN A 31 -12.46 -10.65 -0.85
C ASN A 31 -11.53 -10.64 -2.07
N THR A 32 -10.89 -9.52 -2.37
CA THR A 32 -9.94 -9.39 -3.48
C THR A 32 -8.51 -9.32 -2.96
N GLN A 33 -7.59 -9.92 -3.71
CA GLN A 33 -6.17 -9.72 -3.43
C GLN A 33 -5.76 -8.30 -3.85
N PRO A 34 -5.07 -7.55 -2.97
CA PRO A 34 -4.61 -6.20 -3.29
C PRO A 34 -3.72 -6.18 -4.53
N GLN A 35 -3.97 -5.25 -5.44
CA GLN A 35 -3.22 -5.11 -6.67
C GLN A 35 -1.93 -4.30 -6.46
N PHE A 36 -0.93 -4.92 -5.84
CA PHE A 36 0.37 -4.25 -5.61
C PHE A 36 1.10 -3.89 -6.91
N GLY A 37 0.84 -4.62 -8.00
CA GLY A 37 1.38 -4.33 -9.32
C GLY A 37 1.05 -2.93 -9.80
N LEU A 38 -0.13 -2.40 -9.48
CA LEU A 38 -0.53 -1.04 -9.82
C LEU A 38 0.46 0.01 -9.29
N LEU A 39 0.95 -0.16 -8.06
CA LEU A 39 1.96 0.73 -7.47
C LEU A 39 3.30 0.58 -8.19
N SER A 40 3.77 -0.65 -8.38
CA SER A 40 5.04 -0.93 -9.08
C SER A 40 5.04 -0.39 -10.51
N ASP A 41 3.97 -0.63 -11.26
CA ASP A 41 3.81 -0.14 -12.63
C ASP A 41 3.80 1.39 -12.70
N THR A 42 3.13 2.03 -11.72
CA THR A 42 3.08 3.51 -11.63
C THR A 42 4.49 4.08 -11.34
N VAL A 43 5.23 3.49 -10.41
CA VAL A 43 6.60 3.90 -10.10
C VAL A 43 7.51 3.71 -11.31
N LEU A 44 7.42 2.57 -12.02
CA LEU A 44 8.18 2.33 -13.24
C LEU A 44 7.84 3.34 -14.35
N ALA A 45 6.56 3.69 -14.51
CA ALA A 45 6.12 4.69 -15.47
C ALA A 45 6.66 6.09 -15.16
N LEU A 46 6.75 6.47 -13.88
CA LEU A 46 7.37 7.73 -13.44
C LEU A 46 8.88 7.72 -13.66
N ARG A 47 9.56 6.62 -13.31
CA ARG A 47 11.01 6.45 -13.53
C ARG A 47 11.39 6.55 -15.00
N ALA A 48 10.65 5.90 -15.89
CA ALA A 48 10.88 5.97 -17.33
C ALA A 48 10.82 7.41 -17.86
N ARG A 49 10.07 8.28 -17.18
CA ARG A 49 9.92 9.70 -17.51
C ARG A 49 10.86 10.62 -16.73
N LYS A 50 11.67 10.08 -15.81
CA LYS A 50 12.50 10.83 -14.86
C LYS A 50 11.67 11.86 -14.05
N LYS A 51 10.51 11.43 -13.58
CA LYS A 51 9.51 12.25 -12.87
C LYS A 51 9.06 11.62 -11.55
N GLU A 52 9.94 10.85 -10.88
CA GLU A 52 9.64 10.12 -9.64
C GLU A 52 9.11 11.02 -8.54
N GLU A 53 9.63 12.24 -8.44
CA GLU A 53 9.25 13.22 -7.41
C GLU A 53 8.09 14.14 -7.82
N ALA A 54 7.59 14.00 -9.07
CA ALA A 54 6.56 14.89 -9.57
C ALA A 54 5.17 14.62 -8.99
N LEU A 55 4.92 13.37 -8.58
CA LEU A 55 3.65 12.91 -8.02
C LEU A 55 3.88 12.23 -6.65
N MET A 56 3.11 12.64 -5.67
CA MET A 56 2.99 11.91 -4.41
C MET A 56 1.96 10.78 -4.60
N LEU A 57 2.39 9.53 -4.39
CA LEU A 57 1.54 8.35 -4.58
C LEU A 57 0.86 7.98 -3.27
N ILE A 58 -0.46 7.96 -3.26
CA ILE A 58 -1.30 7.49 -2.17
C ILE A 58 -1.81 6.11 -2.55
N TYR A 59 -1.54 5.09 -1.75
CA TYR A 59 -2.02 3.74 -2.01
C TYR A 59 -3.12 3.35 -1.03
N SER A 60 -4.22 2.84 -1.56
CA SER A 60 -5.36 2.28 -0.83
C SER A 60 -5.58 0.83 -1.23
N GLY A 61 -5.83 -0.05 -0.28
CA GLY A 61 -6.17 -1.45 -0.52
C GLY A 61 -5.30 -2.43 0.26
N GLY A 62 -5.91 -3.27 1.08
CA GLY A 62 -5.27 -4.38 1.79
C GLY A 62 -4.26 -3.99 2.87
N VAL A 63 -4.22 -2.74 3.29
CA VAL A 63 -3.31 -2.27 4.36
C VAL A 63 -3.88 -2.61 5.72
N ARG A 64 -3.24 -3.55 6.44
CA ARG A 64 -3.73 -4.08 7.72
C ARG A 64 -2.82 -3.79 8.90
N SER A 65 -1.54 -3.63 8.64
CA SER A 65 -0.49 -3.53 9.66
C SER A 65 0.55 -2.48 9.30
N GLY A 66 1.41 -2.15 10.25
CA GLY A 66 2.58 -1.31 10.00
C GLY A 66 3.60 -1.97 9.06
N THR A 67 3.67 -3.30 9.08
CA THR A 67 4.50 -4.08 8.14
C THR A 67 4.00 -3.92 6.70
N ASP A 68 2.67 -3.97 6.47
CA ASP A 68 2.12 -3.73 5.13
C ASP A 68 2.42 -2.29 4.67
N ALA A 69 2.27 -1.31 5.56
CA ALA A 69 2.62 0.07 5.27
C ALA A 69 4.11 0.23 4.90
N ALA A 70 5.01 -0.39 5.67
CA ALA A 70 6.44 -0.33 5.40
C ALA A 70 6.80 -0.92 4.02
N ARG A 71 6.17 -2.05 3.64
CA ARG A 71 6.36 -2.68 2.33
C ARG A 71 5.88 -1.78 1.18
N LEU A 72 4.70 -1.18 1.33
CA LEU A 72 4.15 -0.29 0.30
C LEU A 72 4.98 1.00 0.15
N ILE A 73 5.46 1.56 1.26
CA ILE A 73 6.37 2.71 1.21
C ILE A 73 7.69 2.34 0.56
N ALA A 74 8.24 1.17 0.87
CA ALA A 74 9.45 0.68 0.19
C ALA A 74 9.23 0.44 -1.33
N LEU A 75 8.01 0.11 -1.75
CA LEU A 75 7.65 0.00 -3.17
C LEU A 75 7.42 1.36 -3.86
N GLY A 76 7.40 2.46 -3.10
CA GLY A 76 7.31 3.82 -3.65
C GLY A 76 6.03 4.58 -3.30
N ALA A 77 5.16 4.06 -2.43
CA ALA A 77 4.04 4.84 -1.90
C ALA A 77 4.55 5.94 -0.97
N SER A 78 4.03 7.15 -1.12
CA SER A 78 4.29 8.25 -0.19
C SER A 78 3.36 8.20 1.03
N VAL A 79 2.13 7.71 0.83
CA VAL A 79 1.09 7.59 1.85
C VAL A 79 0.33 6.28 1.65
N VAL A 80 -0.10 5.65 2.74
CA VAL A 80 -0.97 4.47 2.73
C VAL A 80 -2.27 4.75 3.45
N VAL A 81 -3.36 4.15 2.96
CA VAL A 81 -4.71 4.32 3.51
C VAL A 81 -5.11 3.06 4.26
N TYR A 82 -5.50 3.21 5.52
CA TYR A 82 -6.09 2.15 6.35
C TYR A 82 -7.62 2.19 6.22
N GLY A 83 -8.18 1.47 5.25
CA GLY A 83 -9.62 1.41 5.01
C GLY A 83 -10.34 0.53 6.06
N VAL A 84 -10.41 -0.76 5.80
CA VAL A 84 -11.08 -1.74 6.67
C VAL A 84 -10.48 -1.76 8.08
N THR A 85 -9.16 -1.74 8.20
CA THR A 85 -8.48 -1.73 9.50
C THR A 85 -8.90 -0.54 10.36
N GLY A 86 -8.97 0.66 9.77
CA GLY A 86 -9.45 1.86 10.46
C GLY A 86 -10.92 1.74 10.87
N ALA A 87 -11.77 1.20 9.99
CA ALA A 87 -13.18 0.99 10.28
C ALA A 87 -13.39 0.00 11.43
N LEU A 88 -12.67 -1.12 11.46
CA LEU A 88 -12.72 -2.09 12.55
C LEU A 88 -12.27 -1.48 13.88
N ALA A 89 -11.19 -0.70 13.86
CA ALA A 89 -10.68 -0.02 15.06
C ALA A 89 -11.71 0.96 15.65
N MET A 90 -12.50 1.61 14.81
CA MET A 90 -13.61 2.47 15.22
C MET A 90 -14.87 1.70 15.66
N GLY A 91 -14.84 0.38 15.70
CA GLY A 91 -15.96 -0.48 16.12
C GLY A 91 -16.87 -0.90 14.97
N GLY A 92 -16.43 -0.77 13.73
CA GLY A 92 -17.10 -1.37 12.60
C GLY A 92 -17.04 -2.90 12.66
N GLN A 93 -18.05 -3.57 12.15
CA GLN A 93 -18.10 -5.02 11.98
C GLN A 93 -18.32 -5.37 10.52
N ILE A 94 -17.60 -6.39 10.06
CA ILE A 94 -17.78 -6.91 8.72
C ILE A 94 -18.84 -8.00 8.76
N THR A 95 -19.88 -7.81 7.98
CA THR A 95 -20.97 -8.76 7.83
C THR A 95 -21.11 -9.18 6.37
N LYS A 96 -21.96 -10.15 6.10
CA LYS A 96 -22.31 -10.55 4.71
C LYS A 96 -22.94 -9.40 3.90
N LYS A 97 -23.46 -8.36 4.58
CA LYS A 97 -24.03 -7.15 3.95
C LYS A 97 -23.03 -5.99 3.85
N GLY A 98 -21.75 -6.21 4.16
CA GLY A 98 -20.71 -5.19 4.20
C GLY A 98 -20.39 -4.70 5.62
N LEU A 99 -19.79 -3.53 5.72
CA LEU A 99 -19.44 -2.89 6.97
C LEU A 99 -20.69 -2.35 7.67
N GLN A 100 -20.88 -2.73 8.92
CA GLN A 100 -21.94 -2.22 9.80
C GLN A 100 -21.32 -1.54 11.02
N TRP A 101 -21.96 -0.48 11.48
CA TRP A 101 -21.53 0.27 12.65
C TRP A 101 -22.39 -0.11 13.86
N HIS A 102 -21.75 -0.44 14.99
CA HIS A 102 -22.44 -0.58 16.25
C HIS A 102 -22.78 0.80 16.82
N SER A 103 -24.04 0.94 17.27
CA SER A 103 -24.54 2.19 17.85
C SER A 103 -24.10 2.45 19.29
N ASP A 104 -23.56 1.43 19.96
CA ASP A 104 -23.20 1.42 21.38
C ASP A 104 -21.85 2.10 21.70
N ARG A 105 -21.04 2.39 20.69
CA ARG A 105 -19.78 3.12 20.87
C ARG A 105 -19.96 4.61 20.68
N SER A 106 -19.51 5.39 21.67
CA SER A 106 -19.44 6.85 21.58
C SER A 106 -18.46 7.30 20.49
N GLN A 107 -18.59 8.54 20.06
CA GLN A 107 -17.66 9.15 19.10
C GLN A 107 -16.23 9.17 19.65
N GLU A 108 -16.08 9.41 20.96
CA GLU A 108 -14.77 9.45 21.62
C GLU A 108 -14.11 8.07 21.62
N GLU A 109 -14.82 6.99 21.96
CA GLU A 109 -14.30 5.63 21.90
C GLU A 109 -13.87 5.22 20.48
N ARG A 110 -14.61 5.65 19.47
CA ARG A 110 -14.24 5.43 18.06
C ARG A 110 -12.95 6.16 17.69
N ALA A 111 -12.83 7.43 18.09
CA ALA A 111 -11.63 8.23 17.86
C ALA A 111 -10.41 7.65 18.57
N GLN A 112 -10.57 7.21 19.82
CA GLN A 112 -9.51 6.55 20.59
C GLN A 112 -9.07 5.22 19.93
N GLY A 113 -10.02 4.40 19.45
CA GLY A 113 -9.73 3.17 18.74
C GLY A 113 -8.92 3.42 17.48
N LEU A 114 -9.31 4.39 16.67
CA LEU A 114 -8.57 4.77 15.47
C LEU A 114 -7.17 5.30 15.80
N ALA A 115 -7.06 6.18 16.79
CA ALA A 115 -5.78 6.73 17.22
C ALA A 115 -4.83 5.63 17.72
N ALA A 116 -5.35 4.66 18.48
CA ALA A 116 -4.57 3.54 18.99
C ALA A 116 -4.00 2.67 17.88
N ILE A 117 -4.81 2.28 16.88
CA ILE A 117 -4.34 1.44 15.77
C ILE A 117 -3.34 2.19 14.87
N LEU A 118 -3.57 3.47 14.60
CA LEU A 118 -2.65 4.28 13.81
C LEU A 118 -1.29 4.41 14.52
N LYS A 119 -1.30 4.65 15.83
CA LYS A 119 -0.07 4.72 16.64
C LYS A 119 0.67 3.38 16.67
N ALA A 120 -0.05 2.27 16.84
CA ALA A 120 0.55 0.93 16.84
C ALA A 120 1.19 0.62 15.48
N ASN A 121 0.48 0.87 14.38
CA ASN A 121 0.98 0.63 13.03
C ASN A 121 2.17 1.55 12.68
N ALA A 122 2.16 2.80 13.11
CA ALA A 122 3.30 3.69 12.95
C ALA A 122 4.54 3.19 13.70
N GLY A 123 4.35 2.67 14.92
CA GLY A 123 5.43 2.04 15.70
C GLY A 123 5.99 0.79 15.02
N GLU A 124 5.12 -0.09 14.53
CA GLU A 124 5.50 -1.30 13.79
C GLU A 124 6.26 -0.96 12.50
N ALA A 125 5.73 -0.05 11.69
CA ALA A 125 6.39 0.38 10.46
C ALA A 125 7.77 1.00 10.72
N SER A 126 7.89 1.82 11.77
CA SER A 126 9.17 2.38 12.22
C SER A 126 10.16 1.31 12.66
N MET A 127 9.67 0.23 13.30
CA MET A 127 10.51 -0.90 13.67
C MET A 127 11.03 -1.62 12.42
N MET A 128 10.18 -1.84 11.40
CA MET A 128 10.59 -2.44 10.13
C MET A 128 11.70 -1.63 9.46
N ALA A 129 11.59 -0.29 9.43
CA ALA A 129 12.65 0.55 8.89
C ALA A 129 13.97 0.40 9.66
N ARG A 130 13.92 0.33 10.99
CA ARG A 130 15.12 0.10 11.82
C ARG A 130 15.76 -1.26 11.57
N CYS A 131 14.97 -2.30 11.33
CA CYS A 131 15.49 -3.64 11.00
C CYS A 131 16.33 -3.65 9.71
N THR A 132 16.08 -2.73 8.77
CA THR A 132 16.89 -2.55 7.55
C THR A 132 17.99 -1.50 7.72
N GLY A 133 18.20 -0.98 8.93
CA GLY A 133 19.19 0.06 9.21
C GLY A 133 18.78 1.47 8.83
N LYS A 134 17.52 1.68 8.47
CA LYS A 134 17.00 3.00 8.10
C LYS A 134 16.49 3.76 9.34
N THR A 135 16.70 5.07 9.36
CA THR A 135 16.29 5.94 10.48
C THR A 135 14.89 6.52 10.30
N ARG A 136 14.37 6.50 9.09
CA ARG A 136 13.04 7.01 8.72
C ARG A 136 12.33 6.01 7.83
N LEU A 137 11.01 5.91 7.97
CA LEU A 137 10.17 5.01 7.18
C LEU A 137 10.27 5.31 5.66
N HIS A 138 10.27 6.58 5.27
CA HIS A 138 10.38 7.00 3.87
C HIS A 138 11.80 6.84 3.27
N ASN A 139 12.75 6.34 4.03
CA ASN A 139 14.06 5.94 3.51
C ASN A 139 14.09 4.44 3.11
N LEU A 140 12.98 3.73 3.30
CA LEU A 140 12.82 2.38 2.78
C LEU A 140 12.79 2.42 1.25
N GLU A 141 13.46 1.45 0.64
CA GLU A 141 13.63 1.33 -0.80
C GLU A 141 13.30 -0.10 -1.24
N PRO A 142 13.04 -0.34 -2.54
CA PRO A 142 12.81 -1.69 -3.06
C PRO A 142 13.93 -2.68 -2.73
N GLU A 143 15.16 -2.20 -2.58
CA GLU A 143 16.35 -3.00 -2.20
C GLU A 143 16.26 -3.56 -0.78
N ASP A 144 15.46 -2.96 0.09
CA ASP A 144 15.20 -3.45 1.45
C ASP A 144 14.19 -4.62 1.47
N LEU A 145 13.54 -4.90 0.33
CA LEU A 145 12.53 -5.94 0.19
C LEU A 145 13.08 -7.21 -0.44
N ARG A 146 12.45 -8.34 -0.08
CA ARG A 146 12.62 -9.63 -0.76
C ARG A 146 11.27 -10.31 -0.89
N CYS A 147 10.99 -10.89 -2.05
CA CYS A 147 9.79 -11.67 -2.25
C CYS A 147 9.96 -13.10 -1.73
N VAL A 148 8.88 -13.65 -1.18
CA VAL A 148 8.82 -15.05 -0.74
C VAL A 148 8.36 -15.97 -1.88
N THR A 149 7.59 -15.44 -2.84
CA THR A 149 7.05 -16.19 -3.97
C THR A 149 7.46 -15.60 -5.31
N LEU A 150 7.58 -16.47 -6.33
CA LEU A 150 7.84 -16.03 -7.69
C LEU A 150 6.71 -15.16 -8.25
N ALA A 151 5.45 -15.49 -7.93
CA ALA A 151 4.31 -14.70 -8.37
C ALA A 151 4.40 -13.24 -7.91
N THR A 152 4.72 -13.01 -6.64
CA THR A 152 4.91 -11.64 -6.12
C THR A 152 6.13 -10.96 -6.77
N SER A 153 7.20 -11.72 -7.02
CA SER A 153 8.40 -11.19 -7.67
C SER A 153 8.11 -10.71 -9.10
N ILE A 154 7.33 -11.47 -9.85
CA ILE A 154 6.93 -11.09 -11.22
C ILE A 154 6.13 -9.78 -11.22
N VAL A 155 5.18 -9.65 -10.28
CA VAL A 155 4.30 -8.48 -10.19
C VAL A 155 5.02 -7.22 -9.68
N THR A 156 5.97 -7.38 -8.75
CA THR A 156 6.61 -6.23 -8.08
C THR A 156 8.01 -5.91 -8.61
N GLY A 157 8.63 -6.83 -9.35
CA GLY A 157 10.03 -6.72 -9.74
C GLY A 157 11.03 -6.97 -8.59
N ILE A 158 10.56 -7.26 -7.39
CA ILE A 158 11.41 -7.52 -6.22
C ILE A 158 11.99 -8.95 -6.29
N PRO A 159 13.30 -9.16 -6.05
CA PRO A 159 13.92 -10.47 -6.19
C PRO A 159 13.50 -11.45 -5.09
N VAL A 160 13.48 -12.75 -5.45
CA VAL A 160 13.34 -13.87 -4.50
C VAL A 160 14.74 -14.30 -4.07
N PRO A 161 15.03 -14.45 -2.76
CA PRO A 161 16.32 -14.91 -2.29
C PRO A 161 16.71 -16.27 -2.90
N GLY A 162 17.94 -16.38 -3.39
CA GLY A 162 18.44 -17.61 -4.01
C GLY A 162 17.94 -17.89 -5.43
N TYR A 163 17.11 -17.00 -5.98
CA TYR A 163 16.62 -17.11 -7.36
C TYR A 163 17.16 -15.96 -8.20
N ASN A 164 18.09 -16.26 -9.10
CA ASN A 164 18.53 -15.29 -10.10
C ASN A 164 17.55 -15.31 -11.27
N VAL A 165 16.45 -14.58 -11.16
CA VAL A 165 15.63 -14.26 -12.34
C VAL A 165 16.41 -13.24 -13.15
N LYS A 166 17.07 -13.70 -14.22
CA LYS A 166 17.61 -12.76 -15.21
C LYS A 166 16.43 -11.95 -15.74
N ALA A 167 16.47 -10.64 -15.53
CA ALA A 167 15.54 -9.71 -16.15
C ALA A 167 15.59 -9.95 -17.68
N GLY A 168 14.54 -10.53 -18.26
CA GLY A 168 14.49 -10.85 -19.69
C GLY A 168 13.68 -12.08 -20.08
N ALA A 169 13.13 -12.87 -19.15
CA ALA A 169 12.40 -14.11 -19.48
C ALA A 169 10.86 -13.95 -19.41
N ALA A 170 10.33 -12.77 -19.58
CA ALA A 170 8.88 -12.52 -19.59
C ALA A 170 8.40 -12.06 -20.98
N THR A 171 8.86 -12.74 -22.05
CA THR A 171 8.25 -12.65 -23.39
C THR A 171 8.43 -13.98 -24.08
N ALA A 172 7.51 -14.90 -23.89
CA ALA A 172 7.15 -15.96 -24.83
C ALA A 172 5.70 -16.35 -24.56
#